data_66cc04f47cb3af9ade6c8dcb0c6c4876
#
_entry.id   66cc04f47cb3af9ade6c8dcb0c6c4876
#
_cell.length_a   1.000
_cell.length_b   1.000
_cell.length_c   1.000
_cell.angle_alpha   90.00
_cell.angle_beta   90.00
_cell.angle_gamma   90.00
#
_symmetry.space_group_name_H-M   'P 1'
#
loop_
_entity.id
_entity.type
_entity.pdbx_description
1 polymer ?
#
loop_
_entity_poly.entity_id
_entity_poly.type
_entity_poly.pdbx_seq_one_letter_code
_entity_poly.pdbx_strand_id
1 'polypeptide(L)'
;MITKMPVRLLSLSLLDLRDKSVMWDVGFCTGSVSVEAKLQFPRLEVVAFEKREAGKLLMETNSRRFGCPGITAVIGDFVEMPLENYPVPEAVFIGGHGGRLKEMVRKIALLLPAGGTLVFNSVSEDSRVSFEEAVAGNGLVLEQTVRLAADRHNPIDILKAVKR
;
A
#
# COMPACT_ATOMS: atom_id res chain seq x y z
N MET A 1 3.64 3.94 -12.84
CA MET A 1 2.15 3.95 -13.05
C MET A 1 1.55 4.78 -11.93
N ILE A 2 0.48 5.53 -12.17
CA ILE A 2 -0.22 6.30 -11.15
C ILE A 2 -1.57 5.62 -10.82
N THR A 3 -1.89 5.48 -9.54
CA THR A 3 -3.20 4.97 -9.10
C THR A 3 -4.27 6.03 -9.34
N LYS A 4 -5.27 5.73 -10.18
CA LYS A 4 -6.34 6.67 -10.53
C LYS A 4 -7.20 7.02 -9.31
N MET A 5 -7.78 8.21 -9.33
CA MET A 5 -8.53 8.74 -8.19
C MET A 5 -9.62 7.78 -7.66
N PRO A 6 -10.53 7.20 -8.46
CA PRO A 6 -11.55 6.30 -7.91
C PRO A 6 -10.95 5.06 -7.24
N VAL A 7 -9.91 4.45 -7.85
CA VAL A 7 -9.20 3.30 -7.28
C VAL A 7 -8.49 3.71 -5.98
N ARG A 8 -7.81 4.85 -5.97
CA ARG A 8 -7.09 5.37 -4.81
C ARG A 8 -8.02 5.63 -3.62
N LEU A 9 -9.15 6.29 -3.86
CA LEU A 9 -10.13 6.58 -2.80
C LEU A 9 -10.73 5.30 -2.22
N LEU A 10 -11.08 4.34 -3.07
CA LEU A 10 -11.60 3.06 -2.60
C LEU A 10 -10.54 2.25 -1.84
N SER A 11 -9.29 2.22 -2.31
CA SER A 11 -8.18 1.57 -1.58
C SER A 11 -7.98 2.18 -0.20
N LEU A 12 -7.99 3.50 -0.07
CA LEU A 12 -7.88 4.19 1.22
C LEU A 12 -9.08 3.94 2.13
N SER A 13 -10.30 3.88 1.58
CA SER A 13 -11.50 3.51 2.32
C SER A 13 -11.39 2.09 2.91
N LEU A 14 -10.85 1.13 2.13
CA LEU A 14 -10.67 -0.25 2.58
C LEU A 14 -9.54 -0.39 3.62
N LEU A 15 -8.53 0.48 3.61
CA LEU A 15 -7.47 0.52 4.63
C LEU A 15 -7.99 0.92 6.01
N ASP A 16 -9.14 1.61 6.07
CA ASP A 16 -9.77 2.03 7.32
C ASP A 16 -8.81 2.81 8.24
N LEU A 17 -8.35 3.97 7.76
CA LEU A 17 -7.28 4.75 8.38
C LEU A 17 -7.70 5.63 9.55
N ARG A 18 -9.00 5.70 9.87
CA ARG A 18 -9.55 6.68 10.84
C ARG A 18 -8.87 6.61 12.21
N ASP A 19 -8.67 5.40 12.73
CA ASP A 19 -8.12 5.16 14.06
C ASP A 19 -6.70 4.57 14.02
N LYS A 20 -6.00 4.76 12.89
CA LYS A 20 -4.63 4.26 12.69
C LYS A 20 -3.63 5.40 12.70
N SER A 21 -2.46 5.12 13.25
CA SER A 21 -1.36 6.08 13.40
C SER A 21 -0.29 5.93 12.34
N VAL A 22 -0.06 4.72 11.84
CA VAL A 22 1.02 4.41 10.89
C VAL A 22 0.50 3.65 9.67
N MET A 23 0.80 4.17 8.50
CA MET A 23 0.54 3.52 7.21
C MET A 23 1.84 3.31 6.43
N TRP A 24 1.97 2.14 5.81
CA TRP A 24 3.01 1.90 4.80
C TRP A 24 2.42 1.88 3.39
N ASP A 25 3.12 2.53 2.43
CA ASP A 25 2.82 2.53 1.01
C ASP A 25 3.96 1.83 0.25
N VAL A 26 3.76 0.57 -0.13
CA VAL A 26 4.80 -0.27 -0.75
C VAL A 26 4.67 -0.24 -2.26
N GLY A 27 5.73 0.19 -2.93
CA GLY A 27 5.72 0.43 -4.39
C GLY A 27 4.97 1.71 -4.74
N PHE A 28 5.28 2.81 -4.06
CA PHE A 28 4.53 4.06 -4.13
C PHE A 28 4.58 4.77 -5.49
N CYS A 29 5.56 4.48 -6.34
CA CYS A 29 5.74 5.06 -7.69
C CYS A 29 5.80 6.59 -7.70
N THR A 30 4.65 7.26 -7.80
CA THR A 30 4.51 8.74 -7.77
C THR A 30 4.11 9.29 -6.40
N GLY A 31 3.81 8.43 -5.44
CA GLY A 31 3.35 8.81 -4.11
C GLY A 31 1.90 9.27 -4.05
N SER A 32 1.10 9.03 -5.09
CA SER A 32 -0.28 9.52 -5.13
C SER A 32 -1.18 8.97 -4.03
N VAL A 33 -0.95 7.73 -3.59
CA VAL A 33 -1.69 7.10 -2.48
C VAL A 33 -1.26 7.71 -1.14
N SER A 34 0.04 7.83 -0.91
CA SER A 34 0.61 8.46 0.29
C SER A 34 0.14 9.91 0.45
N VAL A 35 0.17 10.70 -0.63
CA VAL A 35 -0.29 12.10 -0.63
C VAL A 35 -1.76 12.19 -0.30
N GLU A 36 -2.61 11.38 -0.95
CA GLU A 36 -4.05 11.34 -0.68
C GLU A 36 -4.35 10.92 0.77
N ALA A 37 -3.64 9.92 1.29
CA ALA A 37 -3.77 9.48 2.69
C ALA A 37 -3.45 10.62 3.66
N LYS A 38 -2.37 11.36 3.43
CA LYS A 38 -1.98 12.52 4.26
C LYS A 38 -2.98 13.67 4.19
N LEU A 39 -3.57 13.93 3.02
CA LEU A 39 -4.59 14.97 2.86
C LEU A 39 -5.86 14.64 3.65
N GLN A 40 -6.28 13.37 3.65
CA GLN A 40 -7.47 12.92 4.38
C GLN A 40 -7.21 12.73 5.88
N PHE A 41 -5.99 12.30 6.25
CA PHE A 41 -5.58 12.00 7.62
C PHE A 41 -4.25 12.71 7.97
N PRO A 42 -4.27 14.03 8.28
CA PRO A 42 -3.04 14.80 8.47
C PRO A 42 -2.12 14.32 9.59
N ARG A 43 -2.68 13.62 10.60
CA ARG A 43 -1.90 13.05 11.73
C ARG A 43 -1.26 11.70 11.42
N LEU A 44 -1.67 11.04 10.32
CA LEU A 44 -1.15 9.73 9.93
C LEU A 44 0.34 9.84 9.60
N GLU A 45 1.16 9.01 10.20
CA GLU A 45 2.54 8.82 9.76
C GLU A 45 2.57 7.88 8.57
N VAL A 46 3.21 8.31 7.48
CA VAL A 46 3.29 7.50 6.25
C VAL A 46 4.75 7.20 5.95
N VAL A 47 5.07 5.90 5.86
CA VAL A 47 6.36 5.42 5.35
C VAL A 47 6.12 4.79 3.99
N ALA A 48 6.76 5.35 2.97
CA ALA A 48 6.56 4.96 1.58
C ALA A 48 7.84 4.34 1.00
N PHE A 49 7.73 3.12 0.47
CA PHE A 49 8.86 2.34 -0.05
C PHE A 49 8.81 2.24 -1.57
N GLU A 50 9.91 2.52 -2.24
CA GLU A 50 10.03 2.40 -3.70
C GLU A 50 11.44 1.92 -4.06
N LYS A 51 11.52 1.01 -5.02
CA LYS A 51 12.80 0.47 -5.48
C LYS A 51 13.57 1.44 -6.37
N ARG A 52 12.86 2.27 -7.14
CA ARG A 52 13.44 3.17 -8.13
C ARG A 52 13.83 4.50 -7.48
N GLU A 53 15.09 4.92 -7.67
CA GLU A 53 15.63 6.20 -7.18
C GLU A 53 14.77 7.42 -7.59
N ALA A 54 14.24 7.42 -8.82
CA ALA A 54 13.39 8.50 -9.31
C ALA A 54 12.12 8.71 -8.46
N GLY A 55 11.68 7.70 -7.71
CA GLY A 55 10.52 7.79 -6.82
C GLY A 55 10.70 8.85 -5.73
N LYS A 56 11.90 9.01 -5.18
CA LYS A 56 12.19 9.97 -4.12
C LYS A 56 11.86 11.40 -4.54
N LEU A 57 12.40 11.85 -5.67
CA LEU A 57 12.15 13.19 -6.19
C LEU A 57 10.67 13.41 -6.53
N LEU A 58 10.00 12.39 -7.08
CA LEU A 58 8.57 12.46 -7.38
C LEU A 58 7.73 12.63 -6.11
N MET A 59 8.03 11.85 -5.06
CA MET A 59 7.35 11.96 -3.77
C MET A 59 7.55 13.34 -3.14
N GLU A 60 8.79 13.80 -3.07
CA GLU A 60 9.12 15.12 -2.50
C GLU A 60 8.42 16.26 -3.25
N THR A 61 8.42 16.20 -4.59
CA THR A 61 7.76 17.20 -5.44
C THR A 61 6.26 17.21 -5.19
N ASN A 62 5.61 16.05 -5.17
CA ASN A 62 4.18 15.94 -4.96
C ASN A 62 3.78 16.31 -3.52
N SER A 63 4.55 15.87 -2.52
CA SER A 63 4.31 16.23 -1.13
C SER A 63 4.35 17.76 -0.91
N ARG A 64 5.34 18.45 -1.49
CA ARG A 64 5.41 19.92 -1.45
C ARG A 64 4.26 20.58 -2.19
N ARG A 65 3.96 20.10 -3.40
CA ARG A 65 2.89 20.66 -4.25
C ARG A 65 1.52 20.62 -3.58
N PHE A 66 1.24 19.55 -2.86
CA PHE A 66 -0.05 19.34 -2.17
C PHE A 66 -0.03 19.72 -0.68
N GLY A 67 1.09 20.20 -0.16
CA GLY A 67 1.19 20.64 1.23
C GLY A 67 0.98 19.51 2.24
N CYS A 68 1.49 18.31 1.97
CA CYS A 68 1.35 17.15 2.85
C CYS A 68 2.72 16.72 3.44
N PRO A 69 3.21 17.38 4.49
CA PRO A 69 4.42 16.98 5.21
C PRO A 69 4.22 15.68 5.98
N GLY A 70 5.32 15.02 6.38
CA GLY A 70 5.27 13.82 7.22
C GLY A 70 5.08 12.53 6.43
N ILE A 71 5.57 12.50 5.17
CA ILE A 71 5.77 11.28 4.39
C ILE A 71 7.25 10.97 4.35
N THR A 72 7.65 9.82 4.87
CA THR A 72 9.02 9.33 4.80
C THR A 72 9.19 8.46 3.56
N ALA A 73 9.90 8.95 2.55
CA ALA A 73 10.20 8.19 1.35
C ALA A 73 11.50 7.39 1.51
N VAL A 74 11.40 6.07 1.38
CA VAL A 74 12.50 5.11 1.53
C VAL A 74 12.77 4.46 0.19
N ILE A 75 14.01 4.56 -0.29
CA ILE A 75 14.42 3.97 -1.57
C ILE A 75 15.21 2.69 -1.34
N GLY A 76 14.78 1.62 -1.99
CA GLY A 76 15.45 0.31 -1.99
C GLY A 76 14.45 -0.85 -2.18
N ASP A 77 14.97 -2.06 -2.21
CA ASP A 77 14.13 -3.26 -2.32
C ASP A 77 13.47 -3.58 -0.99
N PHE A 78 12.15 -3.44 -0.92
CA PHE A 78 11.34 -3.67 0.29
C PHE A 78 11.62 -5.04 0.94
N VAL A 79 11.83 -6.07 0.13
CA VAL A 79 12.05 -7.42 0.65
C VAL A 79 13.43 -7.57 1.28
N GLU A 80 14.43 -6.82 0.82
CA GLU A 80 15.81 -6.88 1.33
C GLU A 80 16.06 -5.92 2.51
N MET A 81 15.18 -4.93 2.71
CA MET A 81 15.38 -3.92 3.75
C MET A 81 15.17 -4.43 5.18
N PRO A 82 15.91 -3.87 6.17
CA PRO A 82 15.65 -4.05 7.60
C PRO A 82 14.43 -3.22 8.03
N LEU A 83 13.25 -3.82 7.97
CA LEU A 83 11.97 -3.11 8.19
C LEU A 83 11.74 -2.74 9.66
N GLU A 84 12.45 -3.36 10.59
CA GLU A 84 12.46 -3.07 12.02
C GLU A 84 12.92 -1.66 12.39
N ASN A 85 13.57 -0.96 11.45
CA ASN A 85 14.01 0.43 11.64
C ASN A 85 12.88 1.46 11.44
N TYR A 86 11.71 1.03 11.02
CA TYR A 86 10.57 1.90 10.76
C TYR A 86 9.42 1.64 11.75
N PRO A 87 8.54 2.63 11.99
CA PRO A 87 7.37 2.45 12.82
C PRO A 87 6.52 1.27 12.34
N VAL A 88 6.04 0.46 13.27
CA VAL A 88 5.19 -0.71 12.97
C VAL A 88 3.91 -0.25 12.26
N PRO A 89 3.60 -0.79 11.07
CA PRO A 89 2.42 -0.38 10.34
C PRO A 89 1.14 -0.97 10.93
N GLU A 90 0.09 -0.19 10.99
CA GLU A 90 -1.28 -0.65 11.29
C GLU A 90 -2.11 -0.82 10.02
N ALA A 91 -1.67 -0.17 8.93
CA ALA A 91 -2.23 -0.30 7.60
C ALA A 91 -1.13 -0.36 6.55
N VAL A 92 -1.25 -1.24 5.58
CA VAL A 92 -0.30 -1.38 4.49
C VAL A 92 -1.03 -1.39 3.14
N PHE A 93 -0.56 -0.57 2.22
CA PHE A 93 -0.99 -0.58 0.83
C PHE A 93 0.13 -1.12 -0.05
N ILE A 94 -0.17 -2.06 -0.93
CA ILE A 94 0.76 -2.53 -1.97
C ILE A 94 0.28 -2.01 -3.32
N GLY A 95 1.02 -1.05 -3.88
CA GLY A 95 0.76 -0.46 -5.19
C GLY A 95 1.57 -1.09 -6.33
N GLY A 96 2.75 -1.63 -6.01
CA GLY A 96 3.62 -2.31 -6.96
C GLY A 96 4.51 -3.33 -6.27
N HIS A 97 4.69 -4.52 -6.87
CA HIS A 97 5.39 -5.63 -6.22
C HIS A 97 6.65 -6.13 -6.96
N GLY A 98 6.86 -5.69 -8.21
CA GLY A 98 8.05 -6.06 -8.98
C GLY A 98 8.30 -7.57 -9.09
N GLY A 99 7.25 -8.40 -9.09
CA GLY A 99 7.34 -9.87 -9.11
C GLY A 99 7.51 -10.55 -7.74
N ARG A 100 7.67 -9.78 -6.64
CA ARG A 100 7.96 -10.33 -5.30
C ARG A 100 6.78 -10.25 -4.32
N LEU A 101 5.54 -10.34 -4.82
CA LEU A 101 4.33 -10.13 -4.02
C LEU A 101 4.24 -11.06 -2.81
N LYS A 102 4.49 -12.36 -2.98
CA LYS A 102 4.40 -13.34 -1.88
C LYS A 102 5.41 -13.06 -0.76
N GLU A 103 6.62 -12.64 -1.11
CA GLU A 103 7.65 -12.27 -0.13
C GLU A 103 7.28 -10.98 0.62
N MET A 104 6.74 -9.99 -0.10
CA MET A 104 6.23 -8.76 0.52
C MET A 104 5.11 -9.05 1.52
N VAL A 105 4.10 -9.82 1.11
CA VAL A 105 2.97 -10.20 1.99
C VAL A 105 3.48 -10.95 3.23
N ARG A 106 4.44 -11.87 3.07
CA ARG A 106 5.03 -12.59 4.21
C ARG A 106 5.71 -11.64 5.20
N LYS A 107 6.55 -10.71 4.73
CA LYS A 107 7.21 -9.72 5.60
C LYS A 107 6.20 -8.81 6.31
N ILE A 108 5.20 -8.33 5.58
CA ILE A 108 4.13 -7.48 6.14
C ILE A 108 3.35 -8.25 7.20
N ALA A 109 2.97 -9.50 6.95
CA ALA A 109 2.21 -10.32 7.89
C ALA A 109 2.92 -10.55 9.23
N LEU A 110 4.26 -10.58 9.24
CA LEU A 110 5.06 -10.70 10.46
C LEU A 110 5.03 -9.43 11.33
N LEU A 111 4.89 -8.27 10.69
CA LEU A 111 4.94 -6.96 11.35
C LEU A 111 3.57 -6.39 11.68
N LEU A 112 2.56 -6.76 10.89
CA LEU A 112 1.21 -6.23 11.03
C LEU A 112 0.58 -6.70 12.35
N PRO A 113 0.10 -5.81 13.22
CA PRO A 113 -0.56 -6.18 14.48
C PRO A 113 -1.95 -6.78 14.23
N ALA A 114 -2.53 -7.41 15.25
CA ALA A 114 -3.93 -7.85 15.22
C ALA A 114 -4.85 -6.65 14.90
N GLY A 115 -5.80 -6.83 13.99
CA GLY A 115 -6.66 -5.77 13.47
C GLY A 115 -6.00 -4.91 12.39
N GLY A 116 -4.72 -5.11 12.11
CA GLY A 116 -4.02 -4.41 11.02
C GLY A 116 -4.54 -4.83 9.65
N THR A 117 -4.54 -3.89 8.71
CA THR A 117 -5.12 -4.06 7.36
C THR A 117 -4.05 -4.04 6.27
N LEU A 118 -4.25 -4.88 5.26
CA LEU A 118 -3.42 -4.94 4.06
C LEU A 118 -4.33 -4.81 2.83
N VAL A 119 -4.06 -3.82 1.98
CA VAL A 119 -4.78 -3.62 0.72
C VAL A 119 -3.83 -3.74 -0.45
N PHE A 120 -4.25 -4.48 -1.47
CA PHE A 120 -3.51 -4.67 -2.72
C PHE A 120 -4.41 -4.40 -3.92
N ASN A 121 -3.87 -3.69 -4.90
CA ASN A 121 -4.52 -3.43 -6.19
C ASN A 121 -3.97 -4.36 -7.26
N SER A 122 -4.76 -5.33 -7.69
CA SER A 122 -4.39 -6.28 -8.74
C SER A 122 -4.92 -5.85 -10.10
N VAL A 123 -4.04 -5.88 -11.10
CA VAL A 123 -4.38 -5.61 -12.51
C VAL A 123 -4.40 -6.88 -13.36
N SER A 124 -4.15 -8.05 -12.77
CA SER A 124 -4.14 -9.35 -13.45
C SER A 124 -4.66 -10.46 -12.55
N GLU A 125 -5.23 -11.50 -13.16
CA GLU A 125 -5.68 -12.70 -12.46
C GLU A 125 -4.52 -13.36 -11.69
N ASP A 126 -3.35 -13.48 -12.30
CA ASP A 126 -2.17 -14.11 -11.68
C ASP A 126 -1.74 -13.40 -10.41
N SER A 127 -1.73 -12.06 -10.41
CA SER A 127 -1.37 -11.30 -9.21
C SER A 127 -2.46 -11.37 -8.14
N ARG A 128 -3.74 -11.45 -8.53
CA ARG A 128 -4.85 -11.69 -7.60
C ARG A 128 -4.70 -13.03 -6.89
N VAL A 129 -4.56 -14.11 -7.65
CA VAL A 129 -4.38 -15.47 -7.10
C VAL A 129 -3.15 -15.54 -6.21
N SER A 130 -2.02 -14.95 -6.67
CA SER A 130 -0.78 -14.91 -5.90
C SER A 130 -0.93 -14.19 -4.55
N PHE A 131 -1.73 -13.11 -4.50
CA PHE A 131 -2.03 -12.41 -3.25
C PHE A 131 -2.91 -13.25 -2.33
N GLU A 132 -3.99 -13.85 -2.85
CA GLU A 132 -4.90 -14.70 -2.08
C GLU A 132 -4.17 -15.88 -1.42
N GLU A 133 -3.30 -16.56 -2.17
CA GLU A 133 -2.44 -17.64 -1.65
C GLU A 133 -1.48 -17.14 -0.56
N ALA A 134 -0.84 -15.99 -0.78
CA ALA A 134 0.09 -15.42 0.19
C ALA A 134 -0.62 -14.99 1.48
N VAL A 135 -1.81 -14.41 1.38
CA VAL A 135 -2.67 -14.06 2.52
C VAL A 135 -3.00 -15.29 3.36
N ALA A 136 -3.52 -16.34 2.71
CA ALA A 136 -3.89 -17.60 3.38
C ALA A 136 -2.67 -18.27 4.03
N GLY A 137 -1.51 -18.27 3.36
CA GLY A 137 -0.29 -18.90 3.85
C GLY A 137 0.42 -18.18 4.99
N ASN A 138 0.02 -16.94 5.33
CA ASN A 138 0.71 -16.12 6.34
C ASN A 138 -0.21 -15.64 7.49
N GLY A 139 -1.32 -16.33 7.74
CA GLY A 139 -2.21 -16.01 8.87
C GLY A 139 -2.96 -14.70 8.74
N LEU A 140 -3.11 -14.19 7.53
CA LEU A 140 -4.02 -13.11 7.20
C LEU A 140 -5.35 -13.69 6.69
N VAL A 141 -6.41 -12.93 6.79
CA VAL A 141 -7.74 -13.32 6.29
C VAL A 141 -8.16 -12.36 5.19
N LEU A 142 -8.44 -12.87 4.00
CA LEU A 142 -9.05 -12.08 2.93
C LEU A 142 -10.47 -11.72 3.36
N GLU A 143 -10.72 -10.44 3.59
CA GLU A 143 -12.00 -9.95 4.12
C GLU A 143 -12.90 -9.46 2.98
N GLN A 144 -12.32 -8.83 1.97
CA GLN A 144 -13.10 -8.23 0.89
C GLN A 144 -12.31 -8.17 -0.42
N THR A 145 -13.01 -8.39 -1.52
CA THR A 145 -12.52 -8.11 -2.88
C THR A 145 -13.54 -7.26 -3.61
N VAL A 146 -13.11 -6.13 -4.14
CA VAL A 146 -13.96 -5.23 -4.93
C VAL A 146 -13.36 -5.08 -6.31
N ARG A 147 -14.15 -5.39 -7.35
CA ARG A 147 -13.79 -5.13 -8.74
C ARG A 147 -14.28 -3.75 -9.17
N LEU A 148 -13.38 -2.90 -9.56
CA LEU A 148 -13.67 -1.55 -10.04
C LEU A 148 -13.28 -1.40 -11.50
N ALA A 149 -14.25 -1.09 -12.36
CA ALA A 149 -14.03 -0.66 -13.73
C ALA A 149 -14.30 0.85 -13.81
N ALA A 150 -13.29 1.64 -14.16
CA ALA A 150 -13.42 3.08 -14.32
C ALA A 150 -13.14 3.46 -15.78
N ASP A 151 -14.14 4.04 -16.44
CA ASP A 151 -14.09 4.47 -17.84
C ASP A 151 -13.73 3.33 -18.82
N ARG A 152 -12.77 3.60 -19.72
CA ARG A 152 -12.29 2.66 -20.74
C ARG A 152 -11.12 1.80 -20.28
N HIS A 153 -10.82 1.77 -19.00
CA HIS A 153 -9.68 1.04 -18.47
C HIS A 153 -10.04 -0.37 -18.05
N ASN A 154 -9.04 -1.25 -18.10
CA ASN A 154 -9.19 -2.60 -17.57
C ASN A 154 -9.63 -2.55 -16.10
N PRO A 155 -10.54 -3.43 -15.68
CA PRO A 155 -10.95 -3.50 -14.30
C PRO A 155 -9.76 -3.82 -13.39
N ILE A 156 -9.81 -3.29 -12.17
CA ILE A 156 -8.82 -3.51 -11.12
C ILE A 156 -9.54 -4.21 -9.97
N ASP A 157 -8.96 -5.29 -9.48
CA ASP A 157 -9.42 -5.95 -8.27
C ASP A 157 -8.69 -5.34 -7.07
N ILE A 158 -9.44 -4.77 -6.13
CA ILE A 158 -8.94 -4.21 -4.89
C ILE A 158 -9.24 -5.23 -3.78
N LEU A 159 -8.19 -5.80 -3.20
CA LEU A 159 -8.28 -6.86 -2.21
C LEU A 159 -7.88 -6.33 -0.83
N LYS A 160 -8.73 -6.58 0.17
CA LYS A 160 -8.47 -6.28 1.57
C LYS A 160 -8.24 -7.55 2.37
N ALA A 161 -7.12 -7.64 3.05
CA ALA A 161 -6.83 -8.66 4.04
C ALA A 161 -6.62 -8.04 5.43
N VAL A 162 -6.89 -8.81 6.47
CA VAL A 162 -6.79 -8.37 7.87
C VAL A 162 -6.00 -9.40 8.67
N LYS A 163 -5.17 -8.93 9.60
CA LYS A 163 -4.50 -9.75 10.60
C LYS A 163 -5.48 -10.02 11.77
N ARG A 164 -5.77 -11.27 12.04
CA ARG A 164 -6.58 -11.68 13.18
C ARG A 164 -5.74 -12.07 14.38
#